data_0b72a01112b0fe0a38363653033cff4c
#
_entry.id   0b72a01112b0fe0a38363653033cff4c
#
_cell.length_a   1.000
_cell.length_b   1.000
_cell.length_c   1.000
_cell.angle_alpha   90.00
_cell.angle_beta   90.00
_cell.angle_gamma   90.00
#
_symmetry.space_group_name_H-M   'P 1'
#
loop_
_entity.id
_entity.type
_entity.pdbx_description
1 polymer ?
#
loop_
_entity_poly.entity_id
_entity_poly.type
_entity_poly.pdbx_seq_one_letter_code
_entity_poly.pdbx_strand_id
1 'polypeptide(L)'
;MTAFFQLLKQQIPRVLLGTSPFLGAGQFGSRASEYFEHFYEHPENIVDLILKSWKIGVRGIQAVAFPRVIEAIETARKQEGIEPAVVGTLIPNEVESGIELLLRINARVALLHGMETDHLDFEMISGHLSLIRKAGMIPGLAVHRAVPTLRALAESKLDFQMLMVPLNPRGIMIGNLPELLEEIKKFKCPIVAKKTLGAGKIPPSESLPWVAGQGVAGVALGVASEAEALETFGLALKLFD
;
A
#
# COMPACT_ATOMS: atom_id res chain seq x y z
N MET A 1 8.46 17.63 -8.00
CA MET A 1 9.27 17.04 -6.91
C MET A 1 8.41 15.98 -6.22
N THR A 2 8.98 14.97 -5.55
CA THR A 2 8.19 14.00 -4.79
C THR A 2 7.68 14.66 -3.50
N ALA A 3 6.38 14.82 -3.35
CA ALA A 3 5.80 15.33 -2.11
C ALA A 3 5.69 14.22 -1.04
N PHE A 4 5.70 14.62 0.21
CA PHE A 4 5.72 13.74 1.37
C PHE A 4 4.62 14.11 2.36
N PHE A 5 4.14 13.14 3.11
CA PHE A 5 3.41 13.39 4.35
C PHE A 5 4.26 13.00 5.56
N GLN A 6 4.02 13.67 6.66
CA GLN A 6 4.73 13.39 7.92
C GLN A 6 4.05 12.24 8.66
N LEU A 7 4.84 11.23 9.05
CA LEU A 7 4.42 10.12 9.90
C LEU A 7 5.41 10.00 11.06
N LEU A 8 5.05 10.54 12.21
CA LEU A 8 5.98 10.70 13.35
C LEU A 8 7.26 11.44 12.90
N LYS A 9 8.43 10.79 13.02
CA LYS A 9 9.73 11.33 12.60
C LYS A 9 10.10 11.00 11.15
N GLN A 10 9.22 10.31 10.41
CA GLN A 10 9.48 9.87 9.04
C GLN A 10 8.72 10.71 8.02
N GLN A 11 9.36 10.93 6.88
CA GLN A 11 8.71 11.48 5.68
C GLN A 11 8.39 10.31 4.74
N ILE A 12 7.11 10.15 4.41
CA ILE A 12 6.63 9.09 3.51
C ILE A 12 6.15 9.75 2.22
N PRO A 13 6.63 9.30 1.04
CA PRO A 13 6.13 9.82 -0.24
C PRO A 13 4.61 9.65 -0.35
N ARG A 14 3.94 10.66 -0.88
CA ARG A 14 2.49 10.61 -1.07
C ARG A 14 2.06 9.63 -2.17
N VAL A 15 2.96 9.30 -3.09
CA VAL A 15 2.73 8.30 -4.16
C VAL A 15 3.64 7.10 -3.93
N LEU A 16 3.02 5.92 -3.75
CA LEU A 16 3.70 4.66 -3.52
C LEU A 16 3.41 3.69 -4.68
N LEU A 17 4.44 3.02 -5.19
CA LEU A 17 4.29 1.86 -6.06
C LEU A 17 3.73 0.70 -5.25
N GLY A 18 2.52 0.23 -5.57
CA GLY A 18 1.87 -0.90 -4.92
C GLY A 18 2.24 -2.23 -5.57
N THR A 19 2.62 -3.22 -4.78
CA THR A 19 3.14 -4.50 -5.28
C THR A 19 2.07 -5.60 -5.48
N SER A 20 0.79 -5.30 -5.29
CA SER A 20 -0.29 -6.29 -5.49
C SER A 20 -0.34 -6.92 -6.89
N PRO A 21 -0.05 -6.20 -8.01
CA PRO A 21 0.03 -6.84 -9.33
C PRO A 21 1.13 -7.90 -9.40
N PHE A 22 2.25 -7.70 -8.73
CA PHE A 22 3.41 -8.61 -8.75
C PHE A 22 3.10 -9.99 -8.13
N LEU A 23 2.02 -10.09 -7.38
CA LEU A 23 1.57 -11.31 -6.71
C LEU A 23 0.37 -11.97 -7.41
N GLY A 24 -0.10 -11.40 -8.51
CA GLY A 24 -1.34 -11.87 -9.11
C GLY A 24 -2.51 -11.84 -8.12
N ALA A 25 -2.62 -10.79 -7.30
CA ALA A 25 -3.63 -10.73 -6.25
C ALA A 25 -5.06 -10.93 -6.80
N GLY A 26 -5.89 -11.71 -6.10
CA GLY A 26 -7.22 -12.14 -6.55
C GLY A 26 -8.18 -11.00 -6.93
N GLN A 27 -7.91 -9.77 -6.50
CA GLN A 27 -8.67 -8.58 -6.91
C GLN A 27 -8.63 -8.29 -8.41
N PHE A 28 -7.64 -8.82 -9.14
CA PHE A 28 -7.48 -8.64 -10.58
C PHE A 28 -8.31 -9.62 -11.41
N GLY A 29 -9.02 -10.55 -10.76
CA GLY A 29 -9.94 -11.51 -11.42
C GLY A 29 -9.22 -12.37 -12.46
N SER A 30 -9.67 -12.38 -13.71
CA SER A 30 -9.08 -13.19 -14.78
C SER A 30 -7.62 -12.84 -15.12
N ARG A 31 -7.18 -11.61 -14.82
CA ARG A 31 -5.77 -11.19 -15.03
C ARG A 31 -4.83 -11.60 -13.90
N ALA A 32 -5.35 -12.15 -12.81
CA ALA A 32 -4.52 -12.53 -11.66
C ALA A 32 -3.46 -13.58 -12.03
N SER A 33 -3.83 -14.61 -12.80
CA SER A 33 -2.90 -15.66 -13.25
C SER A 33 -1.84 -15.11 -14.22
N GLU A 34 -2.25 -14.25 -15.17
CA GLU A 34 -1.32 -13.58 -16.10
C GLU A 34 -0.30 -12.72 -15.35
N TYR A 35 -0.73 -11.94 -14.36
CA TYR A 35 0.15 -11.13 -13.54
C TYR A 35 1.08 -11.97 -12.67
N PHE A 36 0.59 -13.08 -12.10
CA PHE A 36 1.41 -13.99 -11.33
C PHE A 36 2.53 -14.60 -12.19
N GLU A 37 2.19 -15.15 -13.35
CA GLU A 37 3.16 -15.69 -14.31
C GLU A 37 4.16 -14.62 -14.74
N HIS A 38 3.68 -13.43 -15.15
CA HIS A 38 4.53 -12.36 -15.66
C HIS A 38 5.49 -11.78 -14.61
N PHE A 39 5.06 -11.65 -13.35
CA PHE A 39 5.85 -10.99 -12.32
C PHE A 39 6.43 -11.96 -11.30
N TYR A 40 5.59 -12.78 -10.66
CA TYR A 40 6.03 -13.60 -9.54
C TYR A 40 6.95 -14.73 -9.99
N GLU A 41 6.68 -15.32 -11.15
CA GLU A 41 7.55 -16.34 -11.74
C GLU A 41 8.77 -15.75 -12.45
N HIS A 42 8.69 -14.47 -12.84
CA HIS A 42 9.76 -13.71 -13.51
C HIS A 42 10.10 -12.44 -12.71
N PRO A 43 10.80 -12.54 -11.57
CA PRO A 43 11.07 -11.41 -10.68
C PRO A 43 11.93 -10.31 -11.31
N GLU A 44 12.64 -10.59 -12.39
CA GLU A 44 13.32 -9.59 -13.23
C GLU A 44 12.37 -8.55 -13.80
N ASN A 45 11.12 -8.91 -14.11
CA ASN A 45 10.08 -7.97 -14.55
C ASN A 45 9.62 -7.06 -13.43
N ILE A 46 9.64 -7.54 -12.16
CA ILE A 46 9.39 -6.68 -10.99
C ILE A 46 10.50 -5.64 -10.86
N VAL A 47 11.78 -6.07 -10.98
CA VAL A 47 12.93 -5.17 -10.91
C VAL A 47 12.81 -4.09 -11.98
N ASP A 48 12.59 -4.47 -13.23
CA ASP A 48 12.47 -3.55 -14.37
C ASP A 48 11.37 -2.50 -14.12
N LEU A 49 10.19 -2.91 -13.66
CA LEU A 49 9.09 -1.99 -13.43
C LEU A 49 9.33 -1.06 -12.21
N ILE A 50 10.04 -1.54 -11.18
CA ILE A 50 10.49 -0.68 -10.07
C ILE A 50 11.44 0.39 -10.61
N LEU A 51 12.46 0.01 -11.40
CA LEU A 51 13.43 0.94 -11.97
C LEU A 51 12.77 1.99 -12.87
N LYS A 52 11.83 1.57 -13.70
CA LYS A 52 11.03 2.47 -14.54
C LYS A 52 10.19 3.44 -13.70
N SER A 53 9.57 2.96 -12.65
CA SER A 53 8.82 3.81 -11.71
C SER A 53 9.72 4.85 -11.03
N TRP A 54 10.94 4.49 -10.67
CA TRP A 54 11.91 5.43 -10.10
C TRP A 54 12.36 6.49 -11.10
N LYS A 55 12.52 6.13 -12.38
CA LYS A 55 12.84 7.10 -13.46
C LYS A 55 11.72 8.13 -13.65
N ILE A 56 10.46 7.73 -13.46
CA ILE A 56 9.30 8.64 -13.49
C ILE A 56 9.30 9.60 -12.28
N GLY A 57 9.93 9.22 -11.16
CA GLY A 57 10.01 10.04 -9.94
C GLY A 57 9.33 9.45 -8.72
N VAL A 58 8.74 8.25 -8.79
CA VAL A 58 8.20 7.57 -7.62
C VAL A 58 9.35 7.15 -6.70
N ARG A 59 9.27 7.50 -5.42
CA ARG A 59 10.33 7.23 -4.42
C ARG A 59 9.81 6.41 -3.24
N GLY A 60 8.58 5.96 -3.29
CA GLY A 60 7.96 5.11 -2.27
C GLY A 60 7.48 3.78 -2.83
N ILE A 61 7.54 2.74 -2.02
CA ILE A 61 7.01 1.41 -2.34
C ILE A 61 6.08 0.96 -1.22
N GLN A 62 4.87 0.52 -1.58
CA GLN A 62 4.03 -0.28 -0.70
C GLN A 62 4.28 -1.75 -1.02
N ALA A 63 5.08 -2.41 -0.19
CA ALA A 63 5.56 -3.76 -0.39
C ALA A 63 4.77 -4.78 0.45
N VAL A 64 4.18 -5.78 -0.19
CA VAL A 64 3.71 -6.97 0.53
C VAL A 64 4.92 -7.88 0.81
N ALA A 65 5.02 -8.39 2.04
CA ALA A 65 6.20 -9.10 2.55
C ALA A 65 6.34 -10.53 1.97
N PHE A 66 6.39 -10.65 0.64
CA PHE A 66 6.67 -11.90 -0.06
C PHE A 66 8.15 -11.97 -0.48
N PRO A 67 8.84 -13.11 -0.30
CA PRO A 67 10.27 -13.24 -0.57
C PRO A 67 10.71 -12.69 -1.93
N ARG A 68 10.06 -13.09 -3.03
CA ARG A 68 10.42 -12.63 -4.38
C ARG A 68 10.23 -11.14 -4.60
N VAL A 69 9.21 -10.53 -3.96
CA VAL A 69 9.01 -9.07 -4.01
C VAL A 69 10.14 -8.35 -3.27
N ILE A 70 10.52 -8.86 -2.10
CA ILE A 70 11.61 -8.29 -1.30
C ILE A 70 12.95 -8.41 -2.04
N GLU A 71 13.26 -9.57 -2.62
CA GLU A 71 14.47 -9.80 -3.42
C GLU A 71 14.54 -8.88 -4.65
N ALA A 72 13.40 -8.65 -5.32
CA ALA A 72 13.34 -7.71 -6.44
C ALA A 72 13.62 -6.26 -6.01
N ILE A 73 13.06 -5.83 -4.85
CA ILE A 73 13.34 -4.51 -4.30
C ILE A 73 14.83 -4.37 -3.93
N GLU A 74 15.43 -5.37 -3.27
CA GLU A 74 16.86 -5.38 -2.96
C GLU A 74 17.72 -5.29 -4.21
N THR A 75 17.34 -6.02 -5.26
CA THR A 75 18.05 -6.01 -6.54
C THR A 75 17.99 -4.63 -7.20
N ALA A 76 16.80 -4.03 -7.27
CA ALA A 76 16.63 -2.69 -7.82
C ALA A 76 17.43 -1.63 -7.03
N ARG A 77 17.44 -1.72 -5.69
CA ARG A 77 18.25 -0.84 -4.82
C ARG A 77 19.73 -0.94 -5.14
N LYS A 78 20.26 -2.16 -5.30
CA LYS A 78 21.68 -2.38 -5.62
C LYS A 78 22.05 -1.85 -7.00
N GLN A 79 21.15 -1.97 -7.98
CA GLN A 79 21.42 -1.52 -9.34
C GLN A 79 21.49 0.01 -9.47
N GLU A 80 20.60 0.74 -8.84
CA GLU A 80 20.49 2.20 -8.98
C GLU A 80 21.05 2.99 -7.79
N GLY A 81 21.40 2.34 -6.68
CA GLY A 81 21.81 3.02 -5.44
C GLY A 81 20.72 3.88 -4.81
N ILE A 82 19.44 3.60 -5.12
CA ILE A 82 18.29 4.33 -4.59
C ILE A 82 17.73 3.62 -3.37
N GLU A 83 17.53 4.36 -2.28
CA GLU A 83 16.81 3.90 -1.08
C GLU A 83 15.36 4.40 -1.09
N PRO A 84 14.38 3.57 -1.51
CA PRO A 84 12.99 3.97 -1.49
C PRO A 84 12.46 4.04 -0.06
N ALA A 85 11.48 4.88 0.19
CA ALA A 85 10.72 4.80 1.42
C ALA A 85 9.74 3.61 1.33
N VAL A 86 9.88 2.62 2.20
CA VAL A 86 9.07 1.42 2.17
C VAL A 86 8.00 1.45 3.25
N VAL A 87 6.75 1.24 2.80
CA VAL A 87 5.59 0.92 3.62
C VAL A 87 5.27 -0.56 3.40
N GLY A 88 5.60 -1.41 4.35
CA GLY A 88 5.38 -2.85 4.25
C GLY A 88 3.94 -3.24 4.59
N THR A 89 3.50 -4.39 4.08
CA THR A 89 2.28 -5.08 4.53
C THR A 89 2.64 -6.52 4.84
N LEU A 90 2.39 -6.95 6.05
CA LEU A 90 2.66 -8.31 6.54
C LEU A 90 1.64 -9.29 5.96
N ILE A 91 2.04 -10.54 5.81
CA ILE A 91 1.15 -11.61 5.36
C ILE A 91 0.42 -12.19 6.59
N PRO A 92 -0.87 -12.52 6.50
CA PRO A 92 -1.59 -13.18 7.58
C PRO A 92 -0.90 -14.47 8.03
N ASN A 93 -0.85 -14.69 9.33
CA ASN A 93 -0.21 -15.84 10.01
C ASN A 93 1.32 -15.97 9.82
N GLU A 94 1.97 -14.97 9.20
CA GLU A 94 3.43 -14.96 8.95
C GLU A 94 4.05 -13.64 9.43
N VAL A 95 3.59 -13.12 10.59
CA VAL A 95 3.96 -11.77 11.05
C VAL A 95 5.45 -11.65 11.34
N GLU A 96 6.04 -12.60 12.06
CA GLU A 96 7.46 -12.59 12.43
C GLU A 96 8.36 -12.68 11.19
N SER A 97 8.13 -13.67 10.34
CA SER A 97 8.90 -13.82 9.08
C SER A 97 8.71 -12.64 8.14
N GLY A 98 7.50 -12.08 8.07
CA GLY A 98 7.22 -10.87 7.32
C GLY A 98 7.97 -9.65 7.86
N ILE A 99 8.10 -9.51 9.17
CA ILE A 99 8.93 -8.47 9.82
C ILE A 99 10.40 -8.62 9.38
N GLU A 100 10.96 -9.83 9.43
CA GLU A 100 12.33 -10.10 8.99
C GLU A 100 12.55 -9.71 7.53
N LEU A 101 11.62 -10.07 6.65
CA LEU A 101 11.65 -9.68 5.24
C LEU A 101 11.62 -8.16 5.05
N LEU A 102 10.75 -7.45 5.77
CA LEU A 102 10.65 -6.00 5.66
C LEU A 102 11.89 -5.27 6.20
N LEU A 103 12.56 -5.81 7.21
CA LEU A 103 13.83 -5.27 7.73
C LEU A 103 14.95 -5.31 6.68
N ARG A 104 15.01 -6.35 5.83
CA ARG A 104 15.99 -6.47 4.75
C ARG A 104 15.94 -5.28 3.77
N ILE A 105 14.77 -4.69 3.58
CA ILE A 105 14.57 -3.56 2.67
C ILE A 105 14.40 -2.22 3.40
N ASN A 106 14.80 -2.14 4.67
CA ASN A 106 14.73 -0.94 5.50
C ASN A 106 13.31 -0.33 5.55
N ALA A 107 12.28 -1.16 5.68
CA ALA A 107 10.91 -0.69 5.78
C ALA A 107 10.74 0.22 7.02
N ARG A 108 10.11 1.38 6.83
CA ARG A 108 9.87 2.35 7.90
C ARG A 108 8.54 2.12 8.60
N VAL A 109 7.58 1.55 7.89
CA VAL A 109 6.23 1.27 8.34
C VAL A 109 5.91 -0.18 8.03
N ALA A 110 5.24 -0.88 8.94
CA ALA A 110 4.66 -2.18 8.66
C ALA A 110 3.16 -2.16 9.01
N LEU A 111 2.34 -2.57 8.06
CA LEU A 111 0.89 -2.66 8.20
C LEU A 111 0.50 -4.12 8.41
N LEU A 112 -0.42 -4.39 9.32
CA LEU A 112 -1.12 -5.66 9.33
C LEU A 112 -2.01 -5.77 8.10
N HIS A 113 -2.10 -6.95 7.53
CA HIS A 113 -2.93 -7.20 6.35
C HIS A 113 -4.41 -7.00 6.66
N GLY A 114 -5.17 -6.53 5.66
CA GLY A 114 -6.60 -6.30 5.85
C GLY A 114 -7.41 -7.55 6.23
N MET A 115 -6.94 -8.74 5.88
CA MET A 115 -7.60 -9.96 6.35
C MET A 115 -7.51 -10.11 7.87
N GLU A 116 -6.36 -9.85 8.49
CA GLU A 116 -6.24 -9.89 9.95
C GLU A 116 -7.00 -8.75 10.62
N THR A 117 -6.82 -7.53 10.11
CA THR A 117 -7.50 -6.35 10.69
C THR A 117 -9.02 -6.50 10.65
N ASP A 118 -9.58 -7.05 9.58
CA ASP A 118 -11.02 -7.22 9.38
C ASP A 118 -11.63 -8.34 10.22
N HIS A 119 -10.81 -9.20 10.86
CA HIS A 119 -11.26 -10.18 11.84
C HIS A 119 -11.63 -9.56 13.19
N LEU A 120 -11.09 -8.35 13.49
CA LEU A 120 -11.38 -7.58 14.71
C LEU A 120 -10.99 -8.30 16.01
N ASP A 121 -10.05 -9.20 15.97
CA ASP A 121 -9.40 -9.74 17.18
C ASP A 121 -8.41 -8.71 17.70
N PHE A 122 -8.88 -7.83 18.58
CA PHE A 122 -8.09 -6.70 19.07
C PHE A 122 -6.93 -7.11 19.97
N GLU A 123 -6.99 -8.26 20.63
CA GLU A 123 -5.88 -8.78 21.42
C GLU A 123 -4.74 -9.22 20.50
N MET A 124 -5.05 -10.04 19.48
CA MET A 124 -4.09 -10.46 18.46
C MET A 124 -3.51 -9.26 17.71
N ILE A 125 -4.35 -8.32 17.25
CA ILE A 125 -3.91 -7.11 16.54
C ILE A 125 -2.95 -6.30 17.43
N SER A 126 -3.27 -6.08 18.70
CA SER A 126 -2.43 -5.36 19.65
C SER A 126 -1.06 -6.04 19.84
N GLY A 127 -1.05 -7.37 19.94
CA GLY A 127 0.18 -8.18 20.00
C GLY A 127 1.06 -7.96 18.78
N HIS A 128 0.50 -8.07 17.58
CA HIS A 128 1.23 -7.88 16.32
C HIS A 128 1.72 -6.44 16.12
N LEU A 129 0.92 -5.41 16.48
CA LEU A 129 1.38 -4.02 16.47
C LEU A 129 2.58 -3.80 17.41
N SER A 130 2.58 -4.50 18.56
CA SER A 130 3.72 -4.47 19.50
C SER A 130 4.97 -5.11 18.90
N LEU A 131 4.86 -6.24 18.17
CA LEU A 131 5.99 -6.87 17.47
C LEU A 131 6.59 -5.94 16.42
N ILE A 132 5.75 -5.30 15.59
CA ILE A 132 6.19 -4.32 14.60
C ILE A 132 6.98 -3.19 15.27
N ARG A 133 6.49 -2.67 16.39
CA ARG A 133 7.13 -1.58 17.14
C ARG A 133 8.46 -2.02 17.74
N LYS A 134 8.54 -3.23 18.30
CA LYS A 134 9.78 -3.82 18.83
C LYS A 134 10.86 -3.99 17.76
N ALA A 135 10.45 -4.26 16.51
CA ALA A 135 11.34 -4.32 15.36
C ALA A 135 11.80 -2.93 14.83
N GLY A 136 11.37 -1.83 15.46
CA GLY A 136 11.78 -0.47 15.11
C GLY A 136 10.97 0.15 13.97
N MET A 137 9.92 -0.52 13.48
CA MET A 137 9.02 0.01 12.46
C MET A 137 7.80 0.70 13.08
N ILE A 138 7.20 1.62 12.33
CA ILE A 138 5.95 2.29 12.71
C ILE A 138 4.78 1.36 12.39
N PRO A 139 3.94 0.99 13.39
CA PRO A 139 2.83 0.09 13.15
C PRO A 139 1.64 0.80 12.50
N GLY A 140 0.97 0.11 11.59
CA GLY A 140 -0.24 0.56 10.96
C GLY A 140 -1.16 -0.60 10.60
N LEU A 141 -2.33 -0.27 10.06
CA LEU A 141 -3.36 -1.24 9.69
C LEU A 141 -3.80 -1.04 8.23
N ALA A 142 -3.95 -2.13 7.49
CA ALA A 142 -4.68 -2.12 6.24
C ALA A 142 -6.07 -2.72 6.46
N VAL A 143 -7.08 -2.29 5.70
CA VAL A 143 -8.44 -2.83 5.78
C VAL A 143 -8.94 -3.20 4.39
N HIS A 144 -9.81 -4.22 4.30
CA HIS A 144 -10.53 -4.59 3.07
C HIS A 144 -12.03 -4.36 3.23
N ARG A 145 -12.61 -4.74 4.37
CA ARG A 145 -14.02 -4.49 4.74
C ARG A 145 -14.12 -3.14 5.44
N ALA A 146 -13.88 -2.05 4.70
CA ALA A 146 -13.54 -0.76 5.28
C ALA A 146 -14.58 -0.23 6.29
N VAL A 147 -15.86 -0.12 5.94
CA VAL A 147 -16.87 0.51 6.81
C VAL A 147 -17.01 -0.19 8.18
N PRO A 148 -17.30 -1.50 8.26
CA PRO A 148 -17.44 -2.15 9.56
C PRO A 148 -16.14 -2.15 10.37
N THR A 149 -15.00 -2.35 9.70
CA THR A 149 -13.70 -2.40 10.36
C THR A 149 -13.32 -1.02 10.92
N LEU A 150 -13.49 0.07 10.15
CA LEU A 150 -13.19 1.42 10.63
C LEU A 150 -14.08 1.82 11.79
N ARG A 151 -15.38 1.45 11.80
CA ARG A 151 -16.26 1.68 12.96
C ARG A 151 -15.72 1.03 14.23
N ALA A 152 -15.36 -0.24 14.14
CA ALA A 152 -14.82 -0.97 15.28
C ALA A 152 -13.45 -0.41 15.72
N LEU A 153 -12.58 -0.04 14.78
CA LEU A 153 -11.28 0.59 15.09
C LEU A 153 -11.43 1.95 15.75
N ALA A 154 -12.42 2.77 15.37
CA ALA A 154 -12.67 4.08 15.98
C ALA A 154 -13.05 3.99 17.47
N GLU A 155 -13.66 2.88 17.87
CA GLU A 155 -14.05 2.59 19.27
C GLU A 155 -12.96 1.83 20.03
N SER A 156 -11.93 1.32 19.32
CA SER A 156 -10.84 0.55 19.90
C SER A 156 -9.81 1.44 20.60
N LYS A 157 -9.00 0.81 21.47
CA LYS A 157 -7.83 1.42 22.10
C LYS A 157 -6.52 1.00 21.40
N LEU A 158 -6.59 0.51 20.18
CA LEU A 158 -5.41 0.08 19.43
C LEU A 158 -4.51 1.27 19.12
N ASP A 159 -3.22 1.10 19.33
CA ASP A 159 -2.20 2.11 19.06
C ASP A 159 -1.52 1.82 17.71
N PHE A 160 -2.05 2.39 16.66
CA PHE A 160 -1.50 2.38 15.31
C PHE A 160 -1.34 3.81 14.78
N GLN A 161 -0.44 4.00 13.80
CA GLN A 161 -0.04 5.34 13.37
C GLN A 161 -0.44 5.65 11.92
N MET A 162 -0.93 4.68 11.16
CA MET A 162 -1.32 4.83 9.77
C MET A 162 -2.43 3.84 9.39
N LEU A 163 -3.33 4.26 8.52
CA LEU A 163 -4.34 3.40 7.90
C LEU A 163 -4.14 3.31 6.38
N MET A 164 -4.36 2.12 5.83
CA MET A 164 -4.46 1.91 4.39
C MET A 164 -5.85 1.41 4.03
N VAL A 165 -6.61 2.23 3.30
CA VAL A 165 -8.05 2.06 3.08
C VAL A 165 -8.38 1.97 1.59
N PRO A 166 -9.27 1.05 1.13
CA PRO A 166 -9.75 1.06 -0.25
C PRO A 166 -10.57 2.32 -0.50
N LEU A 167 -10.26 3.06 -1.57
CA LEU A 167 -10.95 4.31 -1.90
C LEU A 167 -10.93 4.58 -3.41
N ASN A 168 -12.09 4.67 -4.03
CA ASN A 168 -12.26 5.04 -5.45
C ASN A 168 -13.66 5.60 -5.72
N PRO A 169 -13.86 6.40 -6.79
CA PRO A 169 -15.11 7.10 -7.04
C PRO A 169 -16.30 6.19 -7.36
N ARG A 170 -16.06 4.95 -7.80
CA ARG A 170 -17.13 4.02 -8.20
C ARG A 170 -17.51 3.02 -7.10
N GLY A 171 -16.91 3.10 -5.89
CA GLY A 171 -17.20 2.18 -4.80
C GLY A 171 -16.78 0.73 -5.04
N ILE A 172 -15.93 0.46 -6.04
CA ILE A 172 -15.50 -0.90 -6.39
C ILE A 172 -14.69 -1.50 -5.24
N MET A 173 -15.12 -2.66 -4.74
CA MET A 173 -14.52 -3.36 -3.58
C MET A 173 -14.51 -2.52 -2.28
N ILE A 174 -15.47 -1.62 -2.12
CA ILE A 174 -15.57 -0.71 -0.97
C ILE A 174 -16.82 -1.00 -0.14
N GLY A 175 -17.93 -1.32 -0.79
CA GLY A 175 -19.25 -1.38 -0.19
C GLY A 175 -19.94 -0.01 -0.23
N ASN A 176 -20.35 0.53 0.92
CA ASN A 176 -21.03 1.82 0.99
C ASN A 176 -20.01 2.97 0.98
N LEU A 177 -19.82 3.62 -0.16
CA LEU A 177 -18.88 4.73 -0.31
C LEU A 177 -19.22 5.96 0.52
N PRO A 178 -20.47 6.47 0.57
CA PRO A 178 -20.85 7.57 1.47
C PRO A 178 -20.49 7.30 2.94
N GLU A 179 -20.81 6.10 3.45
CA GLU A 179 -20.46 5.73 4.81
C GLU A 179 -18.94 5.66 5.01
N LEU A 180 -18.20 5.12 4.06
CA LEU A 180 -16.74 5.09 4.13
C LEU A 180 -16.16 6.50 4.29
N LEU A 181 -16.64 7.47 3.51
CA LEU A 181 -16.15 8.85 3.58
C LEU A 181 -16.40 9.50 4.95
N GLU A 182 -17.49 9.14 5.63
CA GLU A 182 -17.73 9.60 7.00
C GLU A 182 -16.84 8.87 8.02
N GLU A 183 -16.63 7.56 7.85
CA GLU A 183 -15.79 6.80 8.77
C GLU A 183 -14.33 7.23 8.73
N ILE A 184 -13.75 7.50 7.56
CA ILE A 184 -12.35 7.94 7.45
C ILE A 184 -12.08 9.27 8.16
N LYS A 185 -13.06 10.18 8.24
CA LYS A 185 -12.93 11.48 8.92
C LYS A 185 -12.73 11.36 10.43
N LYS A 186 -13.08 10.23 11.03
CA LYS A 186 -12.93 9.99 12.48
C LYS A 186 -11.48 9.77 12.90
N PHE A 187 -10.58 9.47 11.95
CA PHE A 187 -9.19 9.15 12.23
C PHE A 187 -8.28 10.36 12.04
N LYS A 188 -7.40 10.58 13.02
CA LYS A 188 -6.38 11.65 12.96
C LYS A 188 -5.06 11.19 12.34
N CYS A 189 -4.85 9.88 12.24
CA CYS A 189 -3.65 9.34 11.61
C CYS A 189 -3.70 9.48 10.09
N PRO A 190 -2.56 9.54 9.40
CA PRO A 190 -2.50 9.55 7.95
C PRO A 190 -3.21 8.34 7.34
N ILE A 191 -4.02 8.60 6.31
CA ILE A 191 -4.72 7.59 5.52
C ILE A 191 -4.09 7.52 4.14
N VAL A 192 -3.64 6.35 3.74
CA VAL A 192 -3.18 6.05 2.38
C VAL A 192 -4.28 5.30 1.64
N ALA A 193 -4.71 5.82 0.50
CA ALA A 193 -5.72 5.17 -0.31
C ALA A 193 -5.10 4.03 -1.14
N LYS A 194 -5.78 2.87 -1.17
CA LYS A 194 -5.49 1.73 -2.03
C LYS A 194 -6.69 1.37 -2.89
N LYS A 195 -6.51 0.48 -3.87
CA LYS A 195 -7.57 0.06 -4.81
C LYS A 195 -8.20 1.23 -5.56
N THR A 196 -7.48 2.33 -5.69
CA THR A 196 -7.95 3.59 -6.27
C THR A 196 -8.40 3.44 -7.71
N LEU A 197 -7.73 2.59 -8.50
CA LEU A 197 -8.10 2.29 -9.89
C LEU A 197 -9.11 1.13 -10.04
N GLY A 198 -9.73 0.65 -8.93
CA GLY A 198 -10.72 -0.43 -8.96
C GLY A 198 -10.22 -1.71 -9.62
N ALA A 199 -8.94 -2.09 -9.41
CA ALA A 199 -8.26 -3.19 -10.10
C ALA A 199 -8.18 -3.00 -11.63
N GLY A 200 -7.92 -1.77 -12.09
CA GLY A 200 -7.81 -1.39 -13.50
C GLY A 200 -9.16 -1.18 -14.21
N LYS A 201 -10.26 -1.10 -13.47
CA LYS A 201 -11.60 -0.82 -14.03
C LYS A 201 -11.93 0.67 -14.09
N ILE A 202 -11.12 1.52 -13.47
CA ILE A 202 -11.31 2.98 -13.44
C ILE A 202 -10.05 3.62 -14.02
N PRO A 203 -10.19 4.48 -15.04
CA PRO A 203 -9.05 5.19 -15.60
C PRO A 203 -8.38 6.10 -14.56
N PRO A 204 -7.04 6.26 -14.58
CA PRO A 204 -6.33 7.18 -13.69
C PRO A 204 -6.87 8.62 -13.74
N SER A 205 -7.24 9.11 -14.93
CA SER A 205 -7.79 10.45 -15.16
C SER A 205 -9.13 10.71 -14.48
N GLU A 206 -9.93 9.67 -14.24
CA GLU A 206 -11.18 9.75 -13.47
C GLU A 206 -10.92 9.62 -11.97
N SER A 207 -10.12 8.61 -11.59
CA SER A 207 -9.99 8.24 -10.20
C SER A 207 -9.09 9.14 -9.38
N LEU A 208 -7.90 9.45 -9.89
CA LEU A 208 -6.87 10.12 -9.08
C LEU A 208 -7.24 11.56 -8.68
N PRO A 209 -7.86 12.40 -9.54
CA PRO A 209 -8.33 13.73 -9.11
C PRO A 209 -9.40 13.62 -8.02
N TRP A 210 -10.31 12.68 -8.14
CA TRP A 210 -11.34 12.46 -7.13
C TRP A 210 -10.73 12.01 -5.78
N VAL A 211 -9.80 11.04 -5.80
CA VAL A 211 -9.13 10.54 -4.58
C VAL A 211 -8.31 11.65 -3.92
N ALA A 212 -7.60 12.47 -4.69
CA ALA A 212 -6.84 13.60 -4.16
C ALA A 212 -7.74 14.60 -3.42
N GLY A 213 -8.97 14.82 -3.92
CA GLY A 213 -9.99 15.66 -3.29
C GLY A 213 -10.55 15.12 -1.97
N GLN A 214 -10.29 13.86 -1.60
CA GLN A 214 -10.78 13.27 -0.35
C GLN A 214 -9.88 13.56 0.88
N GLY A 215 -8.78 14.29 0.72
CA GLY A 215 -7.90 14.67 1.83
C GLY A 215 -7.03 13.52 2.36
N VAL A 216 -6.83 12.45 1.60
CA VAL A 216 -5.93 11.36 1.97
C VAL A 216 -4.46 11.81 1.95
N ALA A 217 -3.65 11.23 2.82
CA ALA A 217 -2.23 11.56 2.94
C ALA A 217 -1.42 11.11 1.71
N GLY A 218 -1.84 10.02 1.07
CA GLY A 218 -1.17 9.49 -0.11
C GLY A 218 -1.94 8.35 -0.77
N VAL A 219 -1.35 7.77 -1.81
CA VAL A 219 -1.93 6.66 -2.59
C VAL A 219 -0.93 5.54 -2.81
N ALA A 220 -1.39 4.30 -2.79
CA ALA A 220 -0.65 3.13 -3.22
C ALA A 220 -1.25 2.61 -4.54
N LEU A 221 -0.48 2.70 -5.62
CA LEU A 221 -0.91 2.47 -6.99
C LEU A 221 -0.18 1.26 -7.58
N GLY A 222 -0.93 0.21 -7.90
CA GLY A 222 -0.41 -0.91 -8.67
C GLY A 222 -0.47 -0.62 -10.16
N VAL A 223 0.62 -0.92 -10.86
CA VAL A 223 0.76 -0.85 -12.32
C VAL A 223 1.38 -2.15 -12.81
N ALA A 224 1.08 -2.54 -14.05
CA ALA A 224 1.55 -3.79 -14.64
C ALA A 224 2.40 -3.61 -15.90
N SER A 225 2.62 -2.37 -16.34
CA SER A 225 3.46 -2.06 -17.49
C SER A 225 4.09 -0.67 -17.37
N GLU A 226 5.09 -0.40 -18.18
CA GLU A 226 5.70 0.93 -18.28
C GLU A 226 4.71 1.99 -18.76
N ALA A 227 3.84 1.65 -19.71
CA ALA A 227 2.81 2.57 -20.20
C ALA A 227 1.84 2.95 -19.09
N GLU A 228 1.36 1.98 -18.30
CA GLU A 228 0.53 2.22 -17.13
C GLU A 228 1.27 3.05 -16.06
N ALA A 229 2.56 2.80 -15.86
CA ALA A 229 3.38 3.55 -14.92
C ALA A 229 3.51 5.02 -15.34
N LEU A 230 3.81 5.30 -16.60
CA LEU A 230 3.91 6.65 -17.14
C LEU A 230 2.60 7.44 -17.00
N GLU A 231 1.46 6.83 -17.37
CA GLU A 231 0.16 7.45 -17.26
C GLU A 231 -0.22 7.69 -15.78
N THR A 232 -0.19 6.62 -14.98
CA THR A 232 -0.70 6.64 -13.61
C THR A 232 0.17 7.49 -12.69
N PHE A 233 1.49 7.25 -12.67
CA PHE A 233 2.39 8.00 -11.81
C PHE A 233 2.63 9.42 -12.31
N GLY A 234 2.67 9.63 -13.63
CA GLY A 234 2.77 10.98 -14.20
C GLY A 234 1.62 11.90 -13.77
N LEU A 235 0.41 11.36 -13.63
CA LEU A 235 -0.75 12.08 -13.11
C LEU A 235 -0.72 12.18 -11.58
N ALA A 236 -0.45 11.06 -10.90
CA ALA A 236 -0.45 11.03 -9.43
C ALA A 236 0.56 12.00 -8.82
N LEU A 237 1.78 12.06 -9.35
CA LEU A 237 2.83 12.97 -8.86
C LEU A 237 2.45 14.47 -9.02
N LYS A 238 1.57 14.81 -9.95
CA LYS A 238 1.06 16.18 -10.11
C LYS A 238 -0.07 16.51 -9.13
N LEU A 239 -0.91 15.51 -8.81
CA LEU A 239 -2.10 15.72 -7.97
C LEU A 239 -1.79 15.63 -6.47
N PHE A 240 -0.75 14.90 -6.12
CA PHE A 240 -0.30 14.72 -4.74
C PHE A 240 1.01 15.49 -4.43
N ASP A 241 1.25 16.55 -5.19
CA ASP A 241 2.39 17.46 -4.96
C ASP A 241 2.18 18.35 -3.73
#